data_374bd3f2bf9529a2503ee62236bdb8c3
#
_entry.id   374bd3f2bf9529a2503ee62236bdb8c3
#
_cell.length_a   1.000
_cell.length_b   1.000
_cell.length_c   1.000
_cell.angle_alpha   90.00
_cell.angle_beta   90.00
_cell.angle_gamma   90.00
#
_symmetry.space_group_name_H-M   'P 1'
#
loop_
_entity.id
_entity.type
_entity.pdbx_description
1 polymer ?
#
loop_
_entity_poly.entity_id
_entity_poly.type
_entity_poly.pdbx_seq_one_letter_code
_entity_poly.pdbx_strand_id
1 'polypeptide(L)'
;GYKKKDMIGIPWQLAFALRADGWYLRQDIIWQKPNCMPESVNDRCTRSHEYIFLLSKSERYYFDAAAISEPVTSAKGNARTFRGGGAYTGGRSHDNSAQVERESHGNSENKTGRRNKRSVWSVSTNGFRGAHFAVFPEKLIEPCILAGCPEGGVVLDPFAGSGTTGVVAKRMGRGFVGCEINPSYVAMAAGRIAEVK
;
A
#
# COMPACT_ATOMS: atom_id res chain seq x y z
N GLY A 1 30.15 3.11 -8.21
CA GLY A 1 29.55 1.78 -8.16
C GLY A 1 29.18 1.38 -6.74
N TYR A 2 28.38 0.34 -6.56
CA TYR A 2 27.97 -0.16 -5.26
C TYR A 2 29.12 -0.92 -4.58
N LYS A 3 29.22 -0.82 -3.26
CA LYS A 3 30.20 -1.57 -2.48
C LYS A 3 29.68 -2.99 -2.20
N LYS A 4 30.60 -3.91 -1.86
CA LYS A 4 30.19 -5.26 -1.41
C LYS A 4 29.26 -5.14 -0.20
N LYS A 5 28.13 -5.85 -0.21
CA LYS A 5 27.04 -5.83 0.79
C LYS A 5 26.20 -4.54 0.83
N ASP A 6 26.38 -3.63 -0.10
CA ASP A 6 25.58 -2.43 -0.17
C ASP A 6 24.14 -2.76 -0.65
N MET A 7 23.16 -2.07 -0.09
CA MET A 7 21.78 -2.21 -0.52
C MET A 7 21.55 -1.32 -1.75
N ILE A 8 21.21 -1.92 -2.89
CA ILE A 8 21.04 -1.20 -4.16
C ILE A 8 19.87 -0.23 -4.12
N GLY A 9 18.78 -0.57 -3.41
CA GLY A 9 17.64 0.32 -3.23
C GLY A 9 16.78 0.54 -4.49
N ILE A 10 16.72 -0.43 -5.39
CA ILE A 10 16.00 -0.34 -6.67
C ILE A 10 14.57 0.22 -6.55
N PRO A 11 13.72 -0.21 -5.59
CA PRO A 11 12.37 0.34 -5.49
C PRO A 11 12.35 1.86 -5.31
N TRP A 12 13.22 2.38 -4.45
CA TRP A 12 13.34 3.82 -4.20
C TRP A 12 13.95 4.58 -5.37
N GLN A 13 14.95 3.98 -6.05
CA GLN A 13 15.51 4.58 -7.27
C GLN A 13 14.44 4.74 -8.35
N LEU A 14 13.61 3.72 -8.56
CA LEU A 14 12.50 3.78 -9.50
C LEU A 14 11.49 4.87 -9.11
N ALA A 15 11.09 4.92 -7.84
CA ALA A 15 10.16 5.93 -7.34
C ALA A 15 10.69 7.36 -7.56
N PHE A 16 11.97 7.58 -7.31
CA PHE A 16 12.60 8.89 -7.52
C PHE A 16 12.79 9.21 -9.00
N ALA A 17 13.10 8.22 -9.84
CA ALA A 17 13.18 8.41 -11.29
C ALA A 17 11.82 8.81 -11.89
N LEU A 18 10.75 8.14 -11.49
CA LEU A 18 9.38 8.49 -11.89
C LEU A 18 8.99 9.89 -11.42
N ARG A 19 9.37 10.26 -10.18
CA ARG A 19 9.15 11.62 -9.69
C ARG A 19 9.92 12.65 -10.53
N ALA A 20 11.16 12.36 -10.92
CA ALA A 20 11.95 13.23 -11.80
C ALA A 20 11.35 13.33 -13.20
N ASP A 21 10.66 12.28 -13.67
CA ASP A 21 9.89 12.23 -14.92
C ASP A 21 8.52 12.94 -14.84
N GLY A 22 8.23 13.63 -13.73
CA GLY A 22 7.03 14.47 -13.56
C GLY A 22 5.86 13.78 -12.85
N TRP A 23 6.04 12.56 -12.35
CA TRP A 23 5.01 11.95 -11.51
C TRP A 23 5.04 12.53 -10.09
N TYR A 24 3.88 12.61 -9.46
CA TYR A 24 3.75 12.94 -8.04
C TYR A 24 3.94 11.66 -7.21
N LEU A 25 5.04 11.56 -6.48
CA LEU A 25 5.24 10.50 -5.48
C LEU A 25 4.44 10.86 -4.23
N ARG A 26 3.30 10.20 -4.03
CA ARG A 26 2.31 10.55 -3.00
C ARG A 26 2.55 9.84 -1.68
N GLN A 27 2.87 8.56 -1.74
CA GLN A 27 3.03 7.73 -0.53
C GLN A 27 3.86 6.49 -0.83
N ASP A 28 4.61 6.04 0.18
CA ASP A 28 5.10 4.68 0.30
C ASP A 28 4.14 3.84 1.14
N ILE A 29 3.95 2.61 0.75
CA ILE A 29 3.15 1.62 1.45
C ILE A 29 4.03 0.39 1.67
N ILE A 30 4.00 -0.14 2.89
CA ILE A 30 4.78 -1.32 3.26
C ILE A 30 3.90 -2.57 3.13
N TRP A 31 4.27 -3.47 2.24
CA TRP A 31 3.74 -4.82 2.28
C TRP A 31 4.54 -5.65 3.27
N GLN A 32 4.02 -5.84 4.46
CA GLN A 32 4.58 -6.74 5.46
C GLN A 32 4.20 -8.18 5.13
N LYS A 33 5.19 -9.07 5.11
CA LYS A 33 5.04 -10.52 4.88
C LYS A 33 5.16 -11.26 6.20
N PRO A 34 4.06 -11.67 6.86
CA PRO A 34 4.13 -12.39 8.13
C PRO A 34 4.87 -13.73 8.03
N ASN A 35 4.83 -14.34 6.85
CA ASN A 35 5.47 -15.62 6.52
C ASN A 35 6.65 -15.45 5.56
N CYS A 36 7.52 -14.47 5.82
CA CYS A 36 8.74 -14.30 5.01
C CYS A 36 9.65 -15.53 5.09
N MET A 37 10.38 -15.77 4.00
CA MET A 37 11.41 -16.82 4.00
C MET A 37 12.52 -16.48 5.00
N PRO A 38 12.99 -17.44 5.81
CA PRO A 38 14.13 -17.22 6.69
C PRO A 38 15.40 -16.96 5.87
N GLU A 39 16.25 -16.07 6.37
CA GLU A 39 17.53 -15.76 5.78
C GLU A 39 18.65 -16.14 6.74
N SER A 40 19.64 -16.89 6.26
CA SER A 40 20.83 -17.26 7.04
C SER A 40 21.87 -16.13 7.04
N VAL A 41 21.52 -14.98 7.62
CA VAL A 41 22.39 -13.81 7.72
C VAL A 41 22.51 -13.35 9.16
N ASN A 42 23.72 -12.94 9.57
CA ASN A 42 24.04 -12.56 10.95
C ASN A 42 24.39 -11.07 11.10
N ASP A 43 24.45 -10.33 10.01
CA ASP A 43 24.90 -8.93 9.98
C ASP A 43 23.78 -7.93 9.60
N ARG A 44 22.57 -8.40 9.49
CA ARG A 44 21.35 -7.59 9.28
C ARG A 44 20.08 -8.37 9.65
N CYS A 45 18.99 -7.68 9.79
CA CYS A 45 17.68 -8.31 10.00
C CYS A 45 17.20 -9.07 8.76
N THR A 46 16.40 -10.13 8.96
CA THR A 46 15.65 -10.79 7.90
C THR A 46 14.67 -9.83 7.24
N ARG A 47 14.69 -9.76 5.92
CA ARG A 47 13.81 -8.88 5.18
C ARG A 47 12.40 -9.45 5.13
N SER A 48 11.45 -8.77 5.77
CA SER A 48 10.05 -9.22 5.89
C SER A 48 9.05 -8.29 5.22
N HIS A 49 9.50 -7.38 4.35
CA HIS A 49 8.62 -6.44 3.66
C HIS A 49 9.08 -6.07 2.26
N GLU A 50 8.14 -5.57 1.47
CA GLU A 50 8.38 -4.91 0.19
C GLU A 50 7.67 -3.55 0.15
N TYR A 51 8.02 -2.72 -0.84
CA TYR A 51 7.45 -1.38 -1.03
C TYR A 51 6.42 -1.38 -2.15
N ILE A 52 5.33 -0.64 -1.92
CA ILE A 52 4.38 -0.22 -2.94
C ILE A 52 4.39 1.30 -2.92
N PHE A 53 4.48 1.93 -4.08
CA PHE A 53 4.46 3.38 -4.18
C PHE A 53 3.17 3.86 -4.83
N LEU A 54 2.50 4.80 -4.17
CA LEU A 54 1.39 5.53 -4.77
C LEU A 54 1.94 6.71 -5.54
N LEU A 55 1.73 6.68 -6.86
CA LEU A 55 2.09 7.76 -7.75
C LEU A 55 0.84 8.28 -8.49
N SER A 56 0.87 9.54 -8.90
CA SER A 56 -0.17 10.13 -9.73
C SER A 56 0.44 11.03 -10.82
N LYS A 57 -0.27 11.23 -11.92
CA LYS A 57 0.16 12.12 -13.02
C LYS A 57 -0.12 13.60 -12.72
N SER A 58 -1.01 13.89 -11.77
CA SER A 58 -1.38 15.25 -11.42
C SER A 58 -1.61 15.39 -9.91
N GLU A 59 -1.66 16.63 -9.44
CA GLU A 59 -1.94 16.96 -8.05
C GLU A 59 -3.33 16.44 -7.62
N ARG A 60 -4.31 16.54 -8.51
CA ARG A 60 -5.67 16.02 -8.32
C ARG A 60 -5.83 14.71 -9.10
N TYR A 61 -6.22 13.66 -8.43
CA TYR A 61 -6.39 12.33 -8.99
C TYR A 61 -7.51 11.57 -8.28
N TYR A 62 -8.02 10.54 -8.93
CA TYR A 62 -9.02 9.65 -8.32
C TYR A 62 -8.37 8.81 -7.22
N PHE A 63 -9.00 8.80 -6.05
CA PHE A 63 -8.62 7.91 -4.96
C PHE A 63 -9.83 7.65 -4.05
N ASP A 64 -10.34 6.42 -4.06
CA ASP A 64 -11.47 6.01 -3.21
C ASP A 64 -10.97 5.47 -1.87
N ALA A 65 -10.79 6.37 -0.92
CA ALA A 65 -10.40 6.02 0.45
C ALA A 65 -11.48 5.22 1.19
N ALA A 66 -12.76 5.41 0.85
CA ALA A 66 -13.87 4.72 1.49
C ALA A 66 -13.90 3.25 1.13
N ALA A 67 -13.66 2.91 -0.15
CA ALA A 67 -13.63 1.54 -0.64
C ALA A 67 -12.60 0.66 0.08
N ILE A 68 -11.46 1.25 0.49
CA ILE A 68 -10.37 0.54 1.16
C ILE A 68 -10.30 0.79 2.66
N SER A 69 -11.26 1.54 3.23
CA SER A 69 -11.26 1.86 4.66
C SER A 69 -11.29 0.59 5.52
N GLU A 70 -10.67 0.66 6.70
CA GLU A 70 -10.58 -0.46 7.63
C GLU A 70 -11.41 -0.21 8.91
N PRO A 71 -11.89 -1.26 9.60
CA PRO A 71 -12.61 -1.09 10.86
C PRO A 71 -11.74 -0.41 11.91
N VAL A 72 -12.34 0.40 12.78
CA VAL A 72 -11.68 0.89 13.98
C VAL A 72 -11.68 -0.24 15.00
N THR A 73 -10.51 -0.82 15.25
CA THR A 73 -10.34 -1.94 16.20
C THR A 73 -10.09 -1.49 17.64
N SER A 74 -9.71 -0.23 17.86
CA SER A 74 -9.57 0.31 19.20
C SER A 74 -10.96 0.68 19.73
N ALA A 75 -11.42 0.01 20.78
CA ALA A 75 -12.42 0.56 21.67
C ALA A 75 -12.03 2.02 21.96
N LYS A 76 -13.01 2.94 21.97
CA LYS A 76 -12.87 4.40 22.19
C LYS A 76 -11.59 4.71 22.97
N GLY A 77 -10.49 4.91 22.26
CA GLY A 77 -9.25 5.33 22.88
C GLY A 77 -9.56 6.65 23.54
N ASN A 78 -9.42 6.70 24.86
CA ASN A 78 -9.56 7.94 25.59
C ASN A 78 -8.61 8.95 24.94
N ALA A 79 -9.14 9.82 24.10
CA ALA A 79 -8.42 10.96 23.55
C ALA A 79 -7.84 11.89 24.66
N ARG A 80 -8.11 11.55 25.91
CA ARG A 80 -7.55 12.19 27.10
C ARG A 80 -6.07 11.87 27.37
N THR A 81 -5.48 10.87 26.71
CA THR A 81 -4.09 10.44 27.01
C THR A 81 -3.04 11.12 26.16
N PHE A 82 -3.36 11.87 25.13
CA PHE A 82 -2.38 12.70 24.45
C PHE A 82 -2.35 14.14 25.01
N ARG A 83 -2.29 14.30 26.32
CA ARG A 83 -1.76 15.50 26.97
C ARG A 83 -0.24 15.44 26.94
N GLY A 84 0.32 15.31 25.75
CA GLY A 84 1.76 15.20 25.51
C GLY A 84 2.47 16.54 25.50
N GLY A 85 2.09 17.50 26.34
CA GLY A 85 2.88 18.73 26.52
C GLY A 85 4.10 18.56 27.42
N GLY A 86 4.07 17.63 28.37
CA GLY A 86 5.09 17.53 29.42
C GLY A 86 6.36 16.74 29.06
N ALA A 87 6.27 15.78 28.14
CA ALA A 87 7.39 14.90 27.84
C ALA A 87 8.47 15.54 26.94
N TYR A 88 8.12 16.53 26.13
CA TYR A 88 9.06 17.19 25.21
C TYR A 88 9.62 18.52 25.74
N THR A 89 9.09 19.08 26.81
CA THR A 89 9.49 20.40 27.33
C THR A 89 10.29 20.35 28.63
N GLY A 90 10.88 19.21 28.97
CA GLY A 90 11.83 19.10 30.10
C GLY A 90 11.26 19.59 31.45
N GLY A 91 9.96 19.39 31.69
CA GLY A 91 9.35 19.65 32.99
C GLY A 91 9.13 21.11 33.35
N ARG A 92 9.31 22.06 32.43
CA ARG A 92 8.88 23.45 32.66
C ARG A 92 7.40 23.55 32.35
N SER A 93 6.60 23.74 33.40
CA SER A 93 5.22 24.20 33.31
C SER A 93 5.21 25.55 32.60
N HIS A 94 4.93 25.60 31.31
CA HIS A 94 4.50 26.82 30.66
C HIS A 94 3.07 27.05 31.12
N ASP A 95 2.90 28.08 31.93
CA ASP A 95 1.60 28.63 32.24
C ASP A 95 0.96 29.16 30.93
N ASN A 96 0.12 28.33 30.34
CA ASN A 96 -0.65 28.67 29.14
C ASN A 96 -2.00 29.33 29.50
N SER A 97 -2.06 30.09 30.58
CA SER A 97 -3.27 30.80 30.99
C SER A 97 -3.78 31.83 29.96
N ALA A 98 -3.04 32.08 28.87
CA ALA A 98 -3.43 32.92 27.74
C ALA A 98 -3.80 32.13 26.46
N GLN A 99 -3.93 30.82 26.50
CA GLN A 99 -4.54 30.14 25.36
C GLN A 99 -6.04 30.42 25.38
N VAL A 100 -6.45 31.34 24.51
CA VAL A 100 -7.82 31.47 24.02
C VAL A 100 -8.33 30.02 23.84
N GLU A 101 -9.49 29.73 24.47
CA GLU A 101 -10.20 28.47 24.27
C GLU A 101 -10.28 28.25 22.77
N ARG A 102 -9.33 27.48 22.25
CA ARG A 102 -9.50 26.89 20.92
C ARG A 102 -10.70 25.99 21.11
N GLU A 103 -11.82 26.40 20.51
CA GLU A 103 -12.95 25.52 20.34
C GLU A 103 -12.37 24.18 20.01
N SER A 104 -12.52 23.21 20.90
CA SER A 104 -12.16 21.85 20.62
C SER A 104 -12.96 21.51 19.39
N HIS A 105 -12.30 21.48 18.24
CA HIS A 105 -12.90 20.90 17.05
C HIS A 105 -13.15 19.47 17.50
N GLY A 106 -14.38 19.29 18.00
CA GLY A 106 -14.80 18.14 18.75
C GLY A 106 -14.33 16.90 17.99
N ASN A 107 -13.77 15.95 18.69
CA ASN A 107 -13.60 14.62 18.15
C ASN A 107 -14.89 14.27 17.41
N SER A 108 -14.89 14.46 16.09
CA SER A 108 -16.04 14.06 15.30
C SER A 108 -16.19 12.58 15.59
N GLU A 109 -17.26 12.22 16.30
CA GLU A 109 -17.55 10.82 16.60
C GLU A 109 -17.46 10.10 15.27
N ASN A 110 -16.58 9.11 15.16
CA ASN A 110 -16.46 8.32 13.96
C ASN A 110 -17.72 7.47 13.80
N LYS A 111 -18.77 8.11 13.26
CA LYS A 111 -20.10 7.53 13.10
C LYS A 111 -20.10 6.31 12.19
N THR A 112 -19.07 6.15 11.38
CA THR A 112 -18.96 5.04 10.43
C THR A 112 -18.30 3.78 11.06
N GLY A 113 -17.63 3.91 12.20
CA GLY A 113 -16.80 2.84 12.77
C GLY A 113 -15.64 2.43 11.88
N ARG A 114 -15.32 3.22 10.85
CA ARG A 114 -14.24 2.95 9.89
C ARG A 114 -13.20 4.07 9.90
N ARG A 115 -11.99 3.76 9.49
CA ARG A 115 -10.88 4.71 9.35
C ARG A 115 -10.16 4.50 8.03
N ASN A 116 -9.42 5.49 7.60
CA ASN A 116 -8.55 5.33 6.43
C ASN A 116 -7.59 4.15 6.61
N LYS A 117 -7.38 3.40 5.55
CA LYS A 117 -6.42 2.29 5.54
C LYS A 117 -5.02 2.82 5.86
N ARG A 118 -4.35 2.13 6.79
CA ARG A 118 -2.97 2.47 7.17
C ARG A 118 -1.99 2.01 6.10
N SER A 119 -0.80 2.61 6.08
CA SER A 119 0.23 2.37 5.06
C SER A 119 1.05 1.10 5.28
N VAL A 120 0.81 0.32 6.34
CA VAL A 120 1.44 -0.98 6.54
C VAL A 120 0.38 -2.07 6.36
N TRP A 121 0.55 -2.88 5.31
CA TRP A 121 -0.39 -3.94 4.92
C TRP A 121 0.21 -5.30 5.23
N SER A 122 -0.36 -6.02 6.17
CA SER A 122 0.05 -7.37 6.52
C SER A 122 -0.69 -8.37 5.62
N VAL A 123 0.00 -8.90 4.62
CA VAL A 123 -0.55 -9.87 3.66
C VAL A 123 0.42 -11.02 3.49
N SER A 124 -0.01 -12.23 3.83
CA SER A 124 0.79 -13.44 3.67
C SER A 124 1.05 -13.74 2.20
N THR A 125 2.25 -14.20 1.89
CA THR A 125 2.56 -14.77 0.60
C THR A 125 1.87 -16.12 0.47
N ASN A 126 1.05 -16.29 -0.56
CA ASN A 126 0.46 -17.59 -0.89
C ASN A 126 1.32 -18.22 -1.98
N GLY A 127 1.72 -19.47 -1.80
CA GLY A 127 2.37 -20.22 -2.86
C GLY A 127 1.42 -20.35 -4.07
N PHE A 128 1.86 -19.88 -5.21
CA PHE A 128 1.16 -20.13 -6.47
C PHE A 128 1.47 -21.56 -6.92
N ARG A 129 0.43 -22.37 -7.16
CA ARG A 129 0.58 -23.79 -7.55
C ARG A 129 1.04 -24.00 -9.00
N GLY A 130 1.19 -22.94 -9.78
CA GLY A 130 1.68 -22.98 -11.17
C GLY A 130 3.18 -22.72 -11.27
N ALA A 131 3.75 -22.96 -12.45
CA ALA A 131 5.18 -22.80 -12.74
C ALA A 131 5.61 -21.33 -12.90
N HIS A 132 5.18 -20.44 -11.99
CA HIS A 132 5.55 -19.02 -12.01
C HIS A 132 6.21 -18.63 -10.70
N PHE A 133 7.42 -18.05 -10.79
CA PHE A 133 8.15 -17.48 -9.68
C PHE A 133 7.70 -16.05 -9.42
N ALA A 134 7.55 -15.67 -8.13
CA ALA A 134 7.29 -14.29 -7.69
C ALA A 134 5.90 -13.71 -7.99
N VAL A 135 4.83 -14.49 -7.81
CA VAL A 135 3.45 -13.98 -7.89
C VAL A 135 3.06 -13.34 -6.56
N PHE A 136 2.60 -12.10 -6.58
CA PHE A 136 2.01 -11.48 -5.40
C PHE A 136 0.56 -11.96 -5.17
N PRO A 137 0.09 -12.01 -3.90
CA PRO A 137 -1.26 -12.46 -3.60
C PRO A 137 -2.33 -11.47 -4.08
N GLU A 138 -3.48 -11.97 -4.51
CA GLU A 138 -4.61 -11.13 -4.96
C GLU A 138 -5.04 -10.10 -3.91
N LYS A 139 -5.05 -10.48 -2.62
CA LYS A 139 -5.37 -9.60 -1.50
C LYS A 139 -4.48 -8.37 -1.38
N LEU A 140 -3.29 -8.39 -2.00
CA LEU A 140 -2.38 -7.26 -2.02
C LEU A 140 -2.81 -6.22 -3.05
N ILE A 141 -3.24 -6.68 -4.24
CA ILE A 141 -3.60 -5.77 -5.33
C ILE A 141 -5.05 -5.26 -5.24
N GLU A 142 -5.94 -5.98 -4.56
CA GLU A 142 -7.33 -5.58 -4.36
C GLU A 142 -7.47 -4.12 -3.88
N PRO A 143 -6.85 -3.70 -2.76
CA PRO A 143 -6.97 -2.32 -2.31
C PRO A 143 -6.35 -1.30 -3.28
N CYS A 144 -5.33 -1.69 -4.06
CA CYS A 144 -4.74 -0.82 -5.07
C CYS A 144 -5.74 -0.52 -6.19
N ILE A 145 -6.44 -1.53 -6.68
CA ILE A 145 -7.44 -1.40 -7.74
C ILE A 145 -8.67 -0.65 -7.23
N LEU A 146 -9.18 -1.01 -6.04
CA LEU A 146 -10.36 -0.33 -5.46
C LEU A 146 -10.12 1.15 -5.23
N ALA A 147 -8.93 1.52 -4.73
CA ALA A 147 -8.62 2.91 -4.46
C ALA A 147 -8.26 3.69 -5.73
N GLY A 148 -7.53 3.08 -6.66
CA GLY A 148 -6.91 3.79 -7.78
C GLY A 148 -7.69 3.74 -9.10
N CYS A 149 -8.68 2.86 -9.23
CA CYS A 149 -9.43 2.69 -10.49
C CYS A 149 -10.94 2.72 -10.22
N PRO A 150 -11.70 3.68 -10.78
CA PRO A 150 -13.14 3.70 -10.66
C PRO A 150 -13.77 2.45 -11.31
N GLU A 151 -15.01 2.14 -10.92
CA GLU A 151 -15.77 1.08 -11.57
C GLU A 151 -15.94 1.38 -13.06
N GLY A 152 -15.78 0.35 -13.89
CA GLY A 152 -15.75 0.50 -15.35
C GLY A 152 -14.45 1.11 -15.92
N GLY A 153 -13.52 1.55 -15.07
CA GLY A 153 -12.20 2.01 -15.49
C GLY A 153 -11.31 0.87 -15.99
N VAL A 154 -10.12 1.20 -16.48
CA VAL A 154 -9.16 0.23 -17.02
C VAL A 154 -7.90 0.20 -16.17
N VAL A 155 -7.47 -0.99 -15.77
CA VAL A 155 -6.22 -1.27 -15.08
C VAL A 155 -5.18 -1.71 -16.10
N LEU A 156 -4.03 -1.03 -16.11
CA LEU A 156 -2.87 -1.42 -16.90
C LEU A 156 -1.82 -2.10 -16.01
N ASP A 157 -1.33 -3.25 -16.42
CA ASP A 157 -0.16 -3.91 -15.83
C ASP A 157 0.91 -4.15 -16.91
N PRO A 158 1.99 -3.37 -16.94
CA PRO A 158 3.05 -3.50 -17.95
C PRO A 158 3.92 -4.75 -17.76
N PHE A 159 3.75 -5.50 -16.67
CA PHE A 159 4.48 -6.72 -16.35
C PHE A 159 3.52 -7.80 -15.82
N ALA A 160 2.51 -8.13 -16.63
CA ALA A 160 1.32 -8.87 -16.19
C ALA A 160 1.63 -10.30 -15.65
N GLY A 161 2.73 -10.92 -16.09
CA GLY A 161 3.11 -12.25 -15.64
C GLY A 161 1.97 -13.26 -15.77
N SER A 162 1.62 -13.90 -14.68
CA SER A 162 0.51 -14.87 -14.63
C SER A 162 -0.90 -14.23 -14.62
N GLY A 163 -1.01 -12.91 -14.74
CA GLY A 163 -2.28 -12.19 -14.85
C GLY A 163 -3.04 -11.95 -13.53
N THR A 164 -2.37 -11.97 -12.39
CA THR A 164 -3.03 -11.76 -11.09
C THR A 164 -3.77 -10.43 -11.03
N THR A 165 -3.16 -9.33 -11.52
CA THR A 165 -3.81 -8.02 -11.63
C THR A 165 -5.08 -8.08 -12.48
N GLY A 166 -5.02 -8.77 -13.63
CA GLY A 166 -6.17 -8.91 -14.55
C GLY A 166 -7.32 -9.71 -13.95
N VAL A 167 -7.03 -10.80 -13.24
CA VAL A 167 -8.04 -11.59 -12.50
C VAL A 167 -8.77 -10.71 -11.49
N VAL A 168 -8.03 -9.94 -10.70
CA VAL A 168 -8.63 -9.07 -9.67
C VAL A 168 -9.40 -7.91 -10.32
N ALA A 169 -8.84 -7.27 -11.35
CA ALA A 169 -9.50 -6.17 -12.06
C ALA A 169 -10.86 -6.62 -12.64
N LYS A 170 -10.90 -7.77 -13.33
CA LYS A 170 -12.13 -8.31 -13.89
C LYS A 170 -13.16 -8.64 -12.80
N ARG A 171 -12.75 -9.32 -11.72
CA ARG A 171 -13.63 -9.63 -10.59
C ARG A 171 -14.26 -8.40 -9.98
N MET A 172 -13.57 -7.27 -10.02
CA MET A 172 -14.01 -6.00 -9.48
C MET A 172 -14.73 -5.11 -10.51
N GLY A 173 -15.08 -5.62 -11.68
CA GLY A 173 -15.76 -4.85 -12.70
C GLY A 173 -14.92 -3.79 -13.39
N ARG A 174 -13.60 -3.98 -13.46
CA ARG A 174 -12.68 -3.11 -14.20
C ARG A 174 -12.18 -3.79 -15.46
N GLY A 175 -11.97 -3.02 -16.51
CA GLY A 175 -11.23 -3.46 -17.69
C GLY A 175 -9.76 -3.72 -17.34
N PHE A 176 -9.09 -4.53 -18.16
CA PHE A 176 -7.69 -4.86 -17.97
C PHE A 176 -6.91 -4.83 -19.28
N VAL A 177 -5.73 -4.24 -19.23
CA VAL A 177 -4.71 -4.31 -20.28
C VAL A 177 -3.41 -4.79 -19.64
N GLY A 178 -2.82 -5.85 -20.16
CA GLY A 178 -1.56 -6.39 -19.65
C GLY A 178 -0.51 -6.46 -20.74
N CYS A 179 0.75 -6.21 -20.37
CA CYS A 179 1.92 -6.50 -21.22
C CYS A 179 2.72 -7.63 -20.58
N GLU A 180 3.11 -8.60 -21.39
CA GLU A 180 3.94 -9.73 -20.98
C GLU A 180 4.80 -10.20 -22.16
N ILE A 181 6.10 -10.38 -21.91
CA ILE A 181 7.05 -10.78 -22.95
C ILE A 181 7.07 -12.28 -23.19
N ASN A 182 6.69 -13.07 -22.19
CA ASN A 182 6.72 -14.54 -22.30
C ASN A 182 5.36 -15.06 -22.81
N PRO A 183 5.30 -15.65 -24.03
CA PRO A 183 4.04 -16.13 -24.61
C PRO A 183 3.30 -17.17 -23.75
N SER A 184 4.03 -18.02 -23.01
CA SER A 184 3.40 -19.01 -22.12
C SER A 184 2.71 -18.34 -20.93
N TYR A 185 3.24 -17.24 -20.41
CA TYR A 185 2.59 -16.46 -19.37
C TYR A 185 1.39 -15.66 -19.90
N VAL A 186 1.47 -15.16 -21.15
CA VAL A 186 0.32 -14.55 -21.83
C VAL A 186 -0.85 -15.54 -21.90
N ALA A 187 -0.59 -16.77 -22.37
CA ALA A 187 -1.62 -17.82 -22.46
C ALA A 187 -2.20 -18.17 -21.08
N MET A 188 -1.34 -18.31 -20.08
CA MET A 188 -1.75 -18.57 -18.69
C MET A 188 -2.63 -17.43 -18.15
N ALA A 189 -2.20 -16.19 -18.31
CA ALA A 189 -2.94 -15.01 -17.86
C ALA A 189 -4.31 -14.92 -18.54
N ALA A 190 -4.36 -15.11 -19.85
CA ALA A 190 -5.61 -15.09 -20.62
C ALA A 190 -6.59 -16.16 -20.13
N GLY A 191 -6.13 -17.40 -19.91
CA GLY A 191 -6.94 -18.49 -19.36
C GLY A 191 -7.51 -18.15 -17.98
N ARG A 192 -6.66 -17.71 -17.05
CA ARG A 192 -7.07 -17.33 -15.69
C ARG A 192 -8.09 -16.19 -15.67
N ILE A 193 -7.88 -15.18 -16.51
CA ILE A 193 -8.79 -14.02 -16.60
C ILE A 193 -10.13 -14.43 -17.23
N ALA A 194 -10.12 -15.35 -18.22
CA ALA A 194 -11.34 -15.85 -18.84
C ALA A 194 -12.24 -16.62 -17.86
N GLU A 195 -11.67 -17.36 -16.92
CA GLU A 195 -12.38 -18.14 -15.89
C GLU A 195 -13.08 -17.28 -14.82
N VAL A 196 -12.74 -16.03 -14.70
CA VAL A 196 -13.40 -15.11 -13.75
C VAL A 196 -14.84 -14.84 -14.20
N LYS A 197 -15.78 -15.20 -13.36
CA LYS A 197 -17.23 -14.98 -13.57
C LYS A 197 -17.64 -13.59 -13.15
#